data_3c584a77856ee4046744e55ba24caed3
#
_entry.id   3c584a77856ee4046744e55ba24caed3
#
_cell.length_a   1.000
_cell.length_b   1.000
_cell.length_c   1.000
_cell.angle_alpha   90.00
_cell.angle_beta   90.00
_cell.angle_gamma   90.00
#
_symmetry.space_group_name_H-M   'P 1'
#
loop_
_entity.id
_entity.type
_entity.pdbx_description
1 polymer ?
#
loop_
_entity_poly.entity_id
_entity_poly.type
_entity_poly.pdbx_seq_one_letter_code
_entity_poly.pdbx_strand_id
1 'polypeptide(L)'
;PHNHGAQPLYPWSAVLRRDGRERDRRAGRFGIRTVAFIQEPEADGGISFIMAVNGRKLFLKGMNWTPVDAIFARIDAARYDQLLTVTKEANINALRVWGGGIYEHDHFYARCDELGVLVTHDFMFACGCYPQDPAFLAEARREAEFQVRRLRQFACVAAWFGDNENDVLADMSFDYPAYRHNRLSKEILREVVHTHAPGTPYVPTSPWSPVTYDQNSPLEGD
;
A
#
# COMPACT_ATOMS: atom_id res chain seq x y z
N PRO A 1 -10.40 0.13 -11.18
CA PRO A 1 -9.28 0.12 -12.14
C PRO A 1 -9.73 0.47 -13.55
N HIS A 2 -8.81 1.00 -14.38
CA HIS A 2 -9.14 1.53 -15.72
C HIS A 2 -9.78 0.51 -16.68
N ASN A 3 -9.51 -0.77 -16.51
CA ASN A 3 -10.08 -1.84 -17.32
C ASN A 3 -11.44 -2.37 -16.78
N HIS A 4 -12.02 -1.72 -15.80
CA HIS A 4 -13.29 -2.09 -15.17
C HIS A 4 -14.32 -0.94 -15.14
N GLY A 5 -14.16 0.07 -15.96
CA GLY A 5 -15.06 1.20 -16.07
C GLY A 5 -14.42 2.55 -15.81
N ALA A 6 -15.23 3.58 -15.64
CA ALA A 6 -14.77 4.94 -15.36
C ALA A 6 -14.28 5.09 -13.92
N GLN A 7 -13.39 6.05 -13.70
CA GLN A 7 -12.84 6.41 -12.39
C GLN A 7 -13.39 7.79 -11.97
N PRO A 8 -14.64 7.85 -11.46
CA PRO A 8 -15.21 9.13 -11.04
C PRO A 8 -14.48 9.65 -9.80
N LEU A 9 -13.98 10.87 -9.89
CA LEU A 9 -13.41 11.62 -8.78
C LEU A 9 -14.32 12.79 -8.45
N TYR A 10 -14.73 12.90 -7.19
CA TYR A 10 -15.66 13.90 -6.71
C TYR A 10 -14.91 15.10 -6.15
N PRO A 11 -15.20 16.32 -6.59
CA PRO A 11 -14.57 17.53 -6.06
C PRO A 11 -15.06 17.83 -4.64
N TRP A 12 -14.16 18.36 -3.81
CA TRP A 12 -14.52 18.94 -2.53
C TRP A 12 -13.83 20.27 -2.32
N SER A 13 -14.40 21.12 -1.51
CA SER A 13 -13.74 22.32 -1.02
C SER A 13 -14.11 22.60 0.44
N ALA A 14 -13.14 23.05 1.21
CA ALA A 14 -13.29 23.52 2.57
C ALA A 14 -12.86 24.98 2.65
N VAL A 15 -13.68 25.82 3.28
CA VAL A 15 -13.41 27.25 3.42
C VAL A 15 -13.40 27.62 4.89
N LEU A 16 -12.27 28.13 5.35
CA LEU A 16 -12.14 28.70 6.68
C LEU A 16 -12.59 30.19 6.64
N ARG A 17 -13.56 30.55 7.46
CA ARG A 17 -14.03 31.93 7.60
C ARG A 17 -13.80 32.43 9.01
N ARG A 18 -13.46 33.73 9.13
CA ARG A 18 -13.40 34.45 10.39
C ARG A 18 -14.05 35.81 10.16
N ASP A 19 -15.00 36.16 11.02
CA ASP A 19 -15.78 37.45 10.92
C ASP A 19 -16.41 37.62 9.52
N GLY A 20 -17.01 36.55 8.96
CA GLY A 20 -17.62 36.51 7.64
C GLY A 20 -16.66 36.54 6.46
N ARG A 21 -15.36 36.76 6.69
CA ARG A 21 -14.33 36.84 5.63
C ARG A 21 -13.63 35.51 5.46
N GLU A 22 -13.41 35.12 4.20
CA GLU A 22 -12.59 33.95 3.88
C GLU A 22 -11.14 34.19 4.30
N ARG A 23 -10.54 33.23 4.99
CA ARG A 23 -9.14 33.25 5.48
C ARG A 23 -8.26 32.21 4.82
N ASP A 24 -8.83 31.05 4.50
CA ASP A 24 -8.14 29.99 3.78
C ASP A 24 -9.17 29.16 3.01
N ARG A 25 -8.71 28.52 1.95
CA ARG A 25 -9.48 27.59 1.13
C ARG A 25 -8.61 26.41 0.77
N ARG A 26 -9.17 25.22 0.95
CA ARG A 26 -8.60 23.98 0.45
C ARG A 26 -9.60 23.32 -0.48
N ALA A 27 -9.10 22.72 -1.54
CA ALA A 27 -9.91 21.95 -2.48
C ALA A 27 -9.13 20.74 -2.99
N GLY A 28 -9.85 19.73 -3.42
CA GLY A 28 -9.27 18.51 -3.95
C GLY A 28 -10.32 17.61 -4.59
N ARG A 29 -9.92 16.40 -4.90
CA ARG A 29 -10.82 15.37 -5.42
C ARG A 29 -10.58 14.08 -4.61
N PHE A 30 -11.59 13.23 -4.53
CA PHE A 30 -11.50 11.92 -3.90
C PHE A 30 -12.34 10.91 -4.67
N GLY A 31 -11.93 9.64 -4.58
CA GLY A 31 -12.70 8.50 -5.09
C GLY A 31 -13.43 7.78 -3.96
N ILE A 32 -14.55 7.13 -4.27
CA ILE A 32 -15.30 6.29 -3.33
C ILE A 32 -15.20 4.86 -3.81
N ARG A 33 -14.70 3.97 -2.94
CA ARG A 33 -14.58 2.54 -3.24
C ARG A 33 -14.59 1.73 -1.95
N THR A 34 -14.87 0.43 -2.07
CA THR A 34 -14.54 -0.60 -1.08
C THR A 34 -13.45 -1.49 -1.65
N VAL A 35 -12.57 -2.00 -0.79
CA VAL A 35 -11.55 -2.99 -1.16
C VAL A 35 -11.54 -4.11 -0.12
N ALA A 36 -11.39 -5.35 -0.58
CA ALA A 36 -11.21 -6.51 0.28
C ALA A 36 -10.28 -7.52 -0.39
N PHE A 37 -9.57 -8.32 0.42
CA PHE A 37 -9.03 -9.60 -0.02
C PHE A 37 -10.04 -10.69 0.28
N ILE A 38 -10.30 -11.54 -0.71
CA ILE A 38 -11.14 -12.72 -0.59
C ILE A 38 -10.19 -13.90 -0.43
N GLN A 39 -10.32 -14.56 0.71
CA GLN A 39 -9.54 -15.74 1.08
C GLN A 39 -10.53 -16.85 1.42
N GLU A 40 -10.77 -17.75 0.48
CA GLU A 40 -11.75 -18.84 0.59
C GLU A 40 -11.05 -20.17 0.25
N PRO A 41 -11.38 -21.27 0.95
CA PRO A 41 -10.87 -22.59 0.58
C PRO A 41 -11.24 -22.94 -0.86
N GLU A 42 -10.31 -23.52 -1.60
CA GLU A 42 -10.50 -23.98 -2.97
C GLU A 42 -10.54 -25.53 -3.04
N ALA A 43 -11.03 -26.05 -4.15
CA ALA A 43 -11.27 -27.50 -4.30
C ALA A 43 -9.97 -28.34 -4.31
N ASP A 44 -8.84 -27.73 -4.63
CA ASP A 44 -7.52 -28.34 -4.64
C ASP A 44 -6.82 -28.33 -3.26
N GLY A 45 -7.50 -27.79 -2.24
CA GLY A 45 -6.98 -27.63 -0.88
C GLY A 45 -6.23 -26.32 -0.64
N GLY A 46 -6.15 -25.45 -1.65
CA GLY A 46 -5.59 -24.12 -1.53
C GLY A 46 -6.55 -23.13 -0.88
N ILE A 47 -6.04 -21.91 -0.66
CA ILE A 47 -6.82 -20.75 -0.21
C ILE A 47 -6.64 -19.65 -1.25
N SER A 48 -7.78 -19.13 -1.76
CA SER A 48 -7.71 -18.02 -2.72
C SER A 48 -7.14 -16.76 -2.09
N PHE A 49 -6.42 -15.96 -2.90
CA PHE A 49 -5.97 -14.62 -2.52
C PHE A 49 -6.35 -13.63 -3.62
N ILE A 50 -7.57 -13.13 -3.56
CA ILE A 50 -8.18 -12.35 -4.64
C ILE A 50 -8.57 -10.97 -4.14
N MET A 51 -8.06 -9.92 -4.78
CA MET A 51 -8.53 -8.56 -4.50
C MET A 51 -9.91 -8.33 -5.14
N ALA A 52 -10.83 -7.78 -4.34
CA ALA A 52 -12.11 -7.30 -4.82
C ALA A 52 -12.24 -5.80 -4.60
N VAL A 53 -12.69 -5.06 -5.62
CA VAL A 53 -13.01 -3.63 -5.52
C VAL A 53 -14.49 -3.44 -5.84
N ASN A 54 -15.22 -2.79 -4.93
CA ASN A 54 -16.67 -2.62 -4.99
C ASN A 54 -17.41 -3.97 -5.21
N GLY A 55 -16.96 -5.01 -4.49
CA GLY A 55 -17.51 -6.36 -4.58
C GLY A 55 -17.14 -7.14 -5.84
N ARG A 56 -16.38 -6.57 -6.76
CA ARG A 56 -15.97 -7.21 -8.02
C ARG A 56 -14.57 -7.79 -7.88
N LYS A 57 -14.43 -9.10 -8.05
CA LYS A 57 -13.14 -9.80 -8.11
C LYS A 57 -12.30 -9.28 -9.27
N LEU A 58 -11.02 -9.03 -9.04
CA LEU A 58 -10.08 -8.50 -10.03
C LEU A 58 -8.92 -9.44 -10.22
N PHE A 59 -8.49 -9.59 -11.47
CA PHE A 59 -7.16 -10.08 -11.78
C PHE A 59 -6.19 -8.89 -11.83
N LEU A 60 -5.24 -8.85 -10.87
CA LEU A 60 -4.24 -7.80 -10.82
C LEU A 60 -3.13 -8.07 -11.83
N LYS A 61 -3.07 -7.27 -12.86
CA LYS A 61 -1.93 -7.20 -13.78
C LYS A 61 -0.98 -6.15 -13.23
N GLY A 62 -0.12 -6.58 -12.31
CA GLY A 62 0.69 -5.70 -11.50
C GLY A 62 2.18 -5.71 -11.87
N MET A 63 2.87 -4.66 -11.43
CA MET A 63 4.32 -4.55 -11.45
C MET A 63 4.81 -3.96 -10.13
N ASN A 64 6.05 -4.31 -9.73
CA ASN A 64 6.74 -3.59 -8.68
C ASN A 64 7.10 -2.18 -9.17
N TRP A 65 6.84 -1.21 -8.30
CA TRP A 65 7.25 0.17 -8.48
C TRP A 65 8.41 0.46 -7.53
N THR A 66 9.59 0.60 -8.10
CA THR A 66 10.77 1.13 -7.44
C THR A 66 10.88 2.63 -7.71
N PRO A 67 11.67 3.40 -6.96
CA PRO A 67 11.86 4.82 -7.25
C PRO A 67 12.27 5.07 -8.71
N VAL A 68 11.65 6.07 -9.33
CA VAL A 68 11.82 6.38 -10.75
C VAL A 68 13.17 6.99 -11.10
N ASP A 69 13.93 7.37 -10.09
CA ASP A 69 15.32 7.86 -10.19
C ASP A 69 16.10 7.47 -8.93
N ALA A 70 17.35 7.08 -9.08
CA ALA A 70 18.25 6.79 -7.94
C ALA A 70 18.53 8.04 -7.09
N ILE A 71 18.39 9.23 -7.68
CA ILE A 71 18.51 10.52 -6.98
C ILE A 71 17.09 11.08 -6.79
N PHE A 72 16.50 10.85 -5.64
CA PHE A 72 15.09 11.19 -5.36
C PHE A 72 14.74 12.65 -5.59
N ALA A 73 15.69 13.57 -5.35
CA ALA A 73 15.51 15.00 -5.59
C ALA A 73 15.29 15.37 -7.07
N ARG A 74 15.54 14.46 -8.00
CA ARG A 74 15.31 14.65 -9.44
C ARG A 74 13.93 14.20 -9.90
N ILE A 75 13.15 13.56 -9.01
CA ILE A 75 11.82 13.07 -9.34
C ILE A 75 10.85 14.25 -9.41
N ASP A 76 10.24 14.46 -10.56
CA ASP A 76 9.25 15.49 -10.81
C ASP A 76 7.91 14.92 -11.31
N ALA A 77 6.90 15.78 -11.42
CA ALA A 77 5.59 15.42 -11.87
C ALA A 77 5.58 14.85 -13.31
N ALA A 78 6.39 15.41 -14.20
CA ALA A 78 6.45 14.99 -15.59
C ALA A 78 6.97 13.56 -15.73
N ARG A 79 7.92 13.17 -14.89
CA ARG A 79 8.46 11.82 -14.86
C ARG A 79 7.41 10.81 -14.39
N TYR A 80 6.64 11.13 -13.35
CA TYR A 80 5.50 10.31 -12.93
C TYR A 80 4.46 10.17 -14.05
N ASP A 81 4.06 11.28 -14.67
CA ASP A 81 3.05 11.26 -15.73
C ASP A 81 3.47 10.40 -16.91
N GLN A 82 4.72 10.47 -17.31
CA GLN A 82 5.29 9.65 -18.38
C GLN A 82 5.15 8.15 -18.04
N LEU A 83 5.67 7.74 -16.88
CA LEU A 83 5.70 6.31 -16.50
C LEU A 83 4.31 5.75 -16.22
N LEU A 84 3.43 6.52 -15.58
CA LEU A 84 2.07 6.09 -15.30
C LEU A 84 1.22 6.02 -16.58
N THR A 85 1.49 6.86 -17.57
CA THR A 85 0.87 6.74 -18.90
C THR A 85 1.27 5.44 -19.57
N VAL A 86 2.56 5.11 -19.60
CA VAL A 86 3.06 3.83 -20.13
C VAL A 86 2.48 2.64 -19.35
N THR A 87 2.39 2.74 -18.03
CA THR A 87 1.76 1.72 -17.17
C THR A 87 0.33 1.41 -17.63
N LYS A 88 -0.47 2.44 -17.88
CA LYS A 88 -1.84 2.29 -18.38
C LYS A 88 -1.89 1.73 -19.79
N GLU A 89 -1.04 2.21 -20.70
CA GLU A 89 -0.95 1.73 -22.08
C GLU A 89 -0.54 0.26 -22.17
N ALA A 90 0.32 -0.18 -21.25
CA ALA A 90 0.69 -1.60 -21.09
C ALA A 90 -0.43 -2.45 -20.44
N ASN A 91 -1.62 -1.88 -20.19
CA ASN A 91 -2.77 -2.53 -19.58
C ASN A 91 -2.48 -3.07 -18.17
N ILE A 92 -1.56 -2.44 -17.44
CA ILE A 92 -1.26 -2.71 -16.04
C ILE A 92 -2.30 -1.97 -15.20
N ASN A 93 -2.94 -2.66 -14.26
CA ASN A 93 -4.00 -2.11 -13.41
C ASN A 93 -3.62 -1.98 -11.93
N ALA A 94 -2.43 -2.44 -11.56
CA ALA A 94 -1.92 -2.33 -10.19
C ALA A 94 -0.41 -2.09 -10.18
N LEU A 95 0.07 -1.31 -9.22
CA LEU A 95 1.48 -1.12 -8.91
C LEU A 95 1.73 -1.45 -7.44
N ARG A 96 2.80 -2.15 -7.15
CA ARG A 96 3.27 -2.34 -5.78
C ARG A 96 4.40 -1.36 -5.51
N VAL A 97 4.15 -0.37 -4.66
CA VAL A 97 5.22 0.50 -4.14
C VAL A 97 6.05 -0.33 -3.18
N TRP A 98 7.24 -0.67 -3.61
CA TRP A 98 8.14 -1.60 -2.93
C TRP A 98 8.80 -0.97 -1.69
N GLY A 99 8.89 -1.75 -0.61
CA GLY A 99 9.39 -1.30 0.69
C GLY A 99 10.88 -0.91 0.74
N GLY A 100 11.67 -1.25 -0.27
CA GLY A 100 13.03 -0.75 -0.44
C GLY A 100 13.13 0.58 -1.19
N GLY A 101 12.00 1.25 -1.40
CA GLY A 101 11.90 2.53 -2.12
C GLY A 101 11.64 3.72 -1.22
N ILE A 102 10.70 4.55 -1.61
CA ILE A 102 10.25 5.74 -0.89
C ILE A 102 8.73 5.83 -0.87
N TYR A 103 8.15 6.54 0.10
CA TYR A 103 6.77 7.01 -0.03
C TYR A 103 6.74 8.11 -1.11
N GLU A 104 6.09 7.82 -2.22
CA GLU A 104 6.08 8.70 -3.38
C GLU A 104 5.39 10.05 -3.11
N HIS A 105 5.56 11.02 -4.01
CA HIS A 105 4.90 12.31 -3.91
C HIS A 105 3.38 12.19 -4.11
N ASP A 106 2.60 13.09 -3.53
CA ASP A 106 1.13 13.09 -3.66
C ASP A 106 0.66 13.11 -5.12
N HIS A 107 1.46 13.70 -6.02
CA HIS A 107 1.18 13.70 -7.46
C HIS A 107 1.09 12.29 -8.05
N PHE A 108 1.97 11.37 -7.62
CA PHE A 108 1.93 9.97 -8.05
C PHE A 108 0.57 9.32 -7.73
N TYR A 109 0.11 9.44 -6.49
CA TYR A 109 -1.15 8.84 -6.06
C TYR A 109 -2.36 9.52 -6.71
N ALA A 110 -2.36 10.84 -6.81
CA ALA A 110 -3.41 11.58 -7.50
C ALA A 110 -3.52 11.16 -8.98
N ARG A 111 -2.39 10.92 -9.61
CA ARG A 111 -2.35 10.46 -10.99
C ARG A 111 -2.81 9.01 -11.11
N CYS A 112 -2.46 8.13 -10.18
CA CYS A 112 -3.00 6.77 -10.10
C CYS A 112 -4.52 6.77 -9.94
N ASP A 113 -5.08 7.67 -9.10
CA ASP A 113 -6.53 7.86 -8.97
C ASP A 113 -7.18 8.20 -10.32
N GLU A 114 -6.62 9.17 -11.04
CA GLU A 114 -7.13 9.60 -12.36
C GLU A 114 -7.05 8.51 -13.42
N LEU A 115 -5.97 7.77 -13.44
CA LEU A 115 -5.73 6.72 -14.43
C LEU A 115 -6.44 5.40 -14.07
N GLY A 116 -6.89 5.22 -12.83
CA GLY A 116 -7.48 3.98 -12.34
C GLY A 116 -6.44 2.86 -12.17
N VAL A 117 -5.24 3.20 -11.75
CA VAL A 117 -4.19 2.25 -11.39
C VAL A 117 -4.21 2.06 -9.89
N LEU A 118 -4.45 0.84 -9.43
CA LEU A 118 -4.42 0.51 -8.00
C LEU A 118 -2.98 0.52 -7.47
N VAL A 119 -2.84 0.82 -6.19
CA VAL A 119 -1.56 0.79 -5.49
C VAL A 119 -1.68 -0.16 -4.30
N THR A 120 -0.87 -1.22 -4.28
CA THR A 120 -0.53 -1.94 -3.06
C THR A 120 0.75 -1.32 -2.51
N HIS A 121 0.78 -1.01 -1.23
CA HIS A 121 1.84 -0.16 -0.68
C HIS A 121 2.55 -0.85 0.48
N ASP A 122 3.83 -1.16 0.31
CA ASP A 122 4.67 -1.59 1.42
C ASP A 122 5.00 -0.38 2.31
N PHE A 123 5.14 -0.60 3.62
CA PHE A 123 5.91 0.33 4.43
C PHE A 123 7.40 0.22 4.08
N MET A 124 8.18 1.27 4.33
CA MET A 124 9.58 1.35 3.89
C MET A 124 10.52 0.49 4.76
N PHE A 125 10.17 -0.80 4.86
CA PHE A 125 10.96 -1.83 5.51
C PHE A 125 11.14 -3.00 4.53
N ALA A 126 12.38 -3.29 4.16
CA ALA A 126 12.67 -4.33 3.17
C ALA A 126 13.97 -5.07 3.49
N CYS A 127 13.93 -6.38 3.29
CA CYS A 127 15.10 -7.25 3.24
C CYS A 127 16.04 -7.09 4.46
N GLY A 128 15.49 -6.99 5.67
CA GLY A 128 16.30 -6.79 6.87
C GLY A 128 15.63 -7.15 8.19
N CYS A 129 16.44 -7.41 9.20
CA CYS A 129 16.00 -7.60 10.58
C CYS A 129 16.03 -6.24 11.30
N TYR A 130 14.90 -5.54 11.31
CA TYR A 130 14.79 -4.24 11.96
C TYR A 130 14.72 -4.37 13.49
N PRO A 131 15.20 -3.38 14.25
CA PRO A 131 15.13 -3.39 15.70
C PRO A 131 13.69 -3.53 16.22
N GLN A 132 13.53 -4.28 17.29
CA GLN A 132 12.23 -4.51 17.94
C GLN A 132 12.12 -3.85 19.31
N ASP A 133 13.06 -2.95 19.65
CA ASP A 133 13.07 -2.21 20.91
C ASP A 133 11.99 -1.10 20.91
N PRO A 134 11.52 -0.68 22.09
CA PRO A 134 10.44 0.29 22.19
C PRO A 134 10.72 1.64 21.52
N ALA A 135 11.97 2.09 21.48
CA ALA A 135 12.32 3.40 20.90
C ALA A 135 12.19 3.36 19.38
N PHE A 136 12.73 2.32 18.73
CA PHE A 136 12.59 2.13 17.29
C PHE A 136 11.13 1.94 16.88
N LEU A 137 10.39 1.07 17.59
CA LEU A 137 8.98 0.83 17.30
C LEU A 137 8.12 2.08 17.44
N ALA A 138 8.44 2.96 18.38
CA ALA A 138 7.74 4.24 18.54
C ALA A 138 8.02 5.21 17.37
N GLU A 139 9.24 5.25 16.86
CA GLU A 139 9.57 6.05 15.66
C GLU A 139 8.87 5.51 14.42
N ALA A 140 8.96 4.21 14.18
CA ALA A 140 8.30 3.54 13.07
C ALA A 140 6.77 3.78 13.09
N ARG A 141 6.15 3.74 14.28
CA ARG A 141 4.74 4.08 14.47
C ARG A 141 4.44 5.51 14.03
N ARG A 142 5.24 6.49 14.45
CA ARG A 142 5.02 7.91 14.09
C ARG A 142 5.11 8.14 12.58
N GLU A 143 6.10 7.54 11.94
CA GLU A 143 6.23 7.59 10.48
C GLU A 143 5.01 6.95 9.80
N ALA A 144 4.65 5.75 10.22
CA ALA A 144 3.52 5.02 9.66
C ALA A 144 2.19 5.79 9.83
N GLU A 145 1.92 6.36 11.01
CA GLU A 145 0.74 7.19 11.26
C GLU A 145 0.68 8.40 10.34
N PHE A 146 1.81 9.08 10.15
CA PHE A 146 1.89 10.20 9.22
C PHE A 146 1.57 9.77 7.79
N GLN A 147 2.19 8.70 7.32
CA GLN A 147 2.04 8.25 5.93
C GLN A 147 0.63 7.67 5.67
N VAL A 148 0.09 6.87 6.56
CA VAL A 148 -1.26 6.32 6.40
C VAL A 148 -2.31 7.45 6.39
N ARG A 149 -2.19 8.43 7.27
CA ARG A 149 -3.08 9.61 7.28
C ARG A 149 -2.96 10.44 6.01
N ARG A 150 -1.74 10.59 5.46
CA ARG A 150 -1.49 11.30 4.20
C ARG A 150 -2.11 10.56 3.02
N LEU A 151 -1.93 9.25 2.96
CA LEU A 151 -2.26 8.46 1.77
C LEU A 151 -3.69 7.91 1.75
N ARG A 152 -4.37 7.80 2.89
CA ARG A 152 -5.74 7.26 2.96
C ARG A 152 -6.79 8.04 2.16
N GLN A 153 -6.48 9.26 1.74
CA GLN A 153 -7.36 10.08 0.90
C GLN A 153 -7.36 9.64 -0.56
N PHE A 154 -6.35 8.89 -1.01
CA PHE A 154 -6.23 8.44 -2.38
C PHE A 154 -6.94 7.10 -2.55
N ALA A 155 -7.90 7.05 -3.47
CA ALA A 155 -8.69 5.85 -3.72
C ALA A 155 -7.86 4.70 -4.32
N CYS A 156 -6.76 5.01 -4.99
CA CYS A 156 -5.85 4.03 -5.58
C CYS A 156 -5.15 3.15 -4.53
N VAL A 157 -4.91 3.66 -3.31
CA VAL A 157 -4.24 2.88 -2.24
C VAL A 157 -5.17 1.77 -1.78
N ALA A 158 -4.98 0.57 -2.33
CA ALA A 158 -5.89 -0.55 -2.21
C ALA A 158 -5.52 -1.53 -1.08
N ALA A 159 -4.25 -1.60 -0.71
CA ALA A 159 -3.78 -2.44 0.39
C ALA A 159 -2.46 -1.90 0.95
N TRP A 160 -2.18 -2.23 2.22
CA TRP A 160 -0.90 -2.00 2.86
C TRP A 160 -0.22 -3.33 3.16
N PHE A 161 1.11 -3.37 2.95
CA PHE A 161 1.99 -4.46 3.33
C PHE A 161 2.99 -3.96 4.37
N GLY A 162 3.18 -4.72 5.44
CA GLY A 162 4.05 -4.29 6.55
C GLY A 162 5.51 -4.20 6.16
N ASP A 163 5.97 -5.14 5.33
CA ASP A 163 7.35 -5.16 4.85
C ASP A 163 7.52 -6.03 3.60
N ASN A 164 8.71 -5.95 3.00
CA ASN A 164 9.17 -6.85 1.96
C ASN A 164 10.21 -7.83 2.50
N GLU A 165 9.88 -9.12 2.55
CA GLU A 165 10.78 -10.25 2.79
C GLU A 165 11.51 -10.26 4.14
N ASN A 166 11.09 -9.48 5.12
CA ASN A 166 11.79 -9.44 6.40
C ASN A 166 11.72 -10.77 7.14
N ASP A 167 10.54 -11.42 7.15
CA ASP A 167 10.37 -12.72 7.79
C ASP A 167 11.14 -13.82 7.02
N VAL A 168 11.11 -13.79 5.68
CA VAL A 168 11.88 -14.75 4.83
C VAL A 168 13.37 -14.67 5.12
N LEU A 169 13.90 -13.45 5.15
CA LEU A 169 15.33 -13.28 5.39
C LEU A 169 15.73 -13.62 6.83
N ALA A 170 14.87 -13.37 7.81
CA ALA A 170 15.10 -13.80 9.18
C ALA A 170 15.24 -15.33 9.28
N ASP A 171 14.39 -16.07 8.56
CA ASP A 171 14.42 -17.52 8.56
C ASP A 171 15.60 -18.09 7.76
N MET A 172 15.96 -17.46 6.63
CA MET A 172 17.00 -17.97 5.73
C MET A 172 18.43 -17.59 6.13
N SER A 173 18.64 -16.41 6.68
CA SER A 173 19.99 -15.83 6.79
C SER A 173 20.45 -15.60 8.22
N PHE A 174 19.53 -15.49 9.14
CA PHE A 174 19.84 -15.10 10.50
C PHE A 174 18.99 -15.94 11.45
N ASP A 175 19.57 -16.96 12.03
CA ASP A 175 18.93 -17.63 13.18
C ASP A 175 18.76 -16.59 14.32
N TYR A 176 17.83 -15.65 14.11
CA TYR A 176 17.53 -14.55 15.02
C TYR A 176 16.15 -14.75 15.66
N PRO A 177 16.09 -15.54 16.75
CA PRO A 177 14.81 -15.97 17.35
C PRO A 177 13.91 -14.81 17.75
N ALA A 178 14.49 -13.66 18.15
CA ALA A 178 13.73 -12.47 18.53
C ALA A 178 12.96 -11.85 17.35
N TYR A 179 13.43 -12.06 16.12
CA TYR A 179 12.78 -11.50 14.93
C TYR A 179 11.58 -12.33 14.44
N ARG A 180 11.48 -13.60 14.81
CA ARG A 180 10.35 -14.47 14.44
C ARG A 180 8.99 -13.88 14.81
N HIS A 181 8.95 -12.98 15.78
CA HIS A 181 7.72 -12.28 16.13
C HIS A 181 7.43 -11.07 15.25
N ASN A 182 8.45 -10.44 14.64
CA ASN A 182 8.33 -9.24 13.78
C ASN A 182 7.21 -8.29 14.26
N ARG A 183 7.33 -7.82 15.49
CA ARG A 183 6.33 -6.96 16.14
C ARG A 183 6.06 -5.70 15.35
N LEU A 184 7.11 -5.20 14.68
CA LEU A 184 6.97 -4.05 13.80
C LEU A 184 5.81 -4.25 12.83
N SER A 185 5.88 -5.27 11.99
CA SER A 185 4.88 -5.49 10.93
C SER A 185 3.63 -6.17 11.44
N LYS A 186 3.75 -7.18 12.34
CA LYS A 186 2.59 -7.97 12.79
C LYS A 186 1.69 -7.24 13.81
N GLU A 187 2.24 -6.28 14.56
CA GLU A 187 1.51 -5.54 15.60
C GLU A 187 1.39 -4.05 15.25
N ILE A 188 2.54 -3.34 15.19
CA ILE A 188 2.58 -1.87 15.18
C ILE A 188 1.98 -1.30 13.88
N LEU A 189 2.49 -1.72 12.73
CA LEU A 189 2.02 -1.21 11.44
C LEU A 189 0.58 -1.64 11.15
N ARG A 190 0.21 -2.86 11.54
CA ARG A 190 -1.16 -3.37 11.47
C ARG A 190 -2.13 -2.49 12.25
N GLU A 191 -1.80 -2.18 13.51
CA GLU A 191 -2.62 -1.33 14.36
C GLU A 191 -2.79 0.08 13.77
N VAL A 192 -1.71 0.66 13.24
CA VAL A 192 -1.75 1.98 12.57
C VAL A 192 -2.70 1.97 11.38
N VAL A 193 -2.61 0.97 10.50
CA VAL A 193 -3.51 0.88 9.34
C VAL A 193 -4.96 0.71 9.79
N HIS A 194 -5.24 -0.22 10.71
CA HIS A 194 -6.59 -0.43 11.23
C HIS A 194 -7.19 0.80 11.89
N THR A 195 -6.35 1.60 12.58
CA THR A 195 -6.81 2.82 13.26
C THR A 195 -7.08 3.97 12.27
N HIS A 196 -6.20 4.16 11.29
CA HIS A 196 -6.24 5.36 10.45
C HIS A 196 -6.79 5.14 9.05
N ALA A 197 -6.88 3.89 8.59
CA ALA A 197 -7.45 3.50 7.30
C ALA A 197 -8.25 2.18 7.42
N PRO A 198 -9.29 2.11 8.28
CA PRO A 198 -9.97 0.85 8.66
C PRO A 198 -10.64 0.11 7.50
N GLY A 199 -10.86 0.77 6.37
CA GLY A 199 -11.42 0.14 5.16
C GLY A 199 -10.36 -0.31 4.15
N THR A 200 -9.07 -0.34 4.53
CA THR A 200 -7.98 -0.77 3.65
C THR A 200 -7.37 -2.06 4.20
N PRO A 201 -7.30 -3.14 3.40
CA PRO A 201 -6.67 -4.39 3.79
C PRO A 201 -5.20 -4.21 4.19
N TYR A 202 -4.75 -5.09 5.10
CA TYR A 202 -3.37 -5.13 5.58
C TYR A 202 -2.82 -6.54 5.55
N VAL A 203 -1.61 -6.71 5.01
CA VAL A 203 -0.84 -7.95 5.01
C VAL A 203 0.46 -7.70 5.78
N PRO A 204 0.84 -8.54 6.78
CA PRO A 204 1.97 -8.24 7.65
C PRO A 204 3.33 -8.19 6.96
N THR A 205 3.58 -9.06 6.02
CA THR A 205 4.83 -9.14 5.26
C THR A 205 4.52 -9.66 3.85
N SER A 206 5.44 -9.63 2.94
CA SER A 206 5.30 -10.28 1.62
C SER A 206 6.60 -11.05 1.32
N PRO A 207 6.54 -12.37 1.07
CA PRO A 207 5.37 -13.24 1.11
C PRO A 207 4.81 -13.47 2.52
N TRP A 208 3.55 -13.86 2.60
CA TRP A 208 2.84 -14.14 3.85
C TRP A 208 1.90 -15.34 3.71
N SER A 209 1.98 -16.27 4.67
CA SER A 209 0.99 -17.34 4.85
C SER A 209 0.36 -17.25 6.24
N PRO A 210 -0.97 -17.19 6.35
CA PRO A 210 -1.66 -17.12 7.63
C PRO A 210 -1.75 -18.47 8.36
N VAL A 211 -1.54 -19.60 7.67
CA VAL A 211 -1.87 -20.93 8.19
C VAL A 211 -0.64 -21.73 8.56
N THR A 212 0.34 -21.84 7.67
CA THR A 212 1.47 -22.78 7.87
C THR A 212 2.76 -22.10 8.27
N TYR A 213 2.89 -20.78 8.17
CA TYR A 213 4.16 -20.05 8.17
C TYR A 213 5.13 -20.51 7.07
N ASP A 214 4.69 -21.39 6.17
CA ASP A 214 5.43 -21.73 4.97
C ASP A 214 5.20 -20.65 3.91
N GLN A 215 6.05 -19.65 3.95
CA GLN A 215 6.00 -18.50 3.04
C GLN A 215 6.20 -18.87 1.57
N ASN A 216 6.58 -20.10 1.29
CA ASN A 216 6.78 -20.61 -0.07
C ASN A 216 5.68 -21.60 -0.47
N SER A 217 4.62 -21.75 0.33
CA SER A 217 3.52 -22.65 0.00
C SER A 217 2.80 -22.16 -1.26
N PRO A 218 2.65 -22.98 -2.30
CA PRO A 218 1.86 -22.61 -3.48
C PRO A 218 0.34 -22.67 -3.22
N LEU A 219 -0.07 -23.15 -2.06
CA LEU A 219 -1.48 -23.39 -1.71
C LEU A 219 -2.12 -22.26 -0.92
N GLU A 220 -1.31 -21.38 -0.34
CA GLU A 220 -1.79 -20.28 0.50
C GLU A 220 -0.77 -19.15 0.55
N GLY A 221 -1.23 -17.98 0.96
CA GLY A 221 -0.39 -16.79 1.09
C GLY A 221 -0.75 -15.70 0.08
N ASP A 222 0.15 -14.71 -0.06
CA ASP A 222 0.04 -13.59 -1.01
C ASP A 222 0.89 -13.80 -2.29
#